data_b826c29c5c78e018a7f6c7e24a6d6a07
#
_entry.id   b826c29c5c78e018a7f6c7e24a6d6a07
#
_cell.length_a   1.000
_cell.length_b   1.000
_cell.length_c   1.000
_cell.angle_alpha   90.00
_cell.angle_beta   90.00
_cell.angle_gamma   90.00
#
_symmetry.space_group_name_H-M   'P 1'
#
loop_
_entity.id
_entity.type
_entity.pdbx_description
1 polymer ?
#
loop_
_entity_poly.entity_id
_entity_poly.type
_entity_poly.pdbx_seq_one_letter_code
_entity_poly.pdbx_strand_id
1 'polypeptide(L)'
;MPDFEEVYRLYFADVYRYILALSRDGAVAEEITQETFFRALATIGTFRGECQLRVWLCQIARNLYTDLCRERRRFRDSPAEAADGGIEEGFTDRDTARRLHILLHALPEPYKEVFSLRTFGELSFADIGLLFQKSESWARVTYFRARGKLKEGLDEL
;
A
#
# COMPACT_ATOMS: atom_id res chain seq x y z
N MET A 1 19.83 -11.79 -13.85
CA MET A 1 19.25 -11.74 -12.51
C MET A 1 19.73 -10.50 -11.81
N PRO A 2 18.84 -9.67 -11.35
CA PRO A 2 19.30 -8.44 -10.68
C PRO A 2 19.98 -8.77 -9.36
N ASP A 3 20.94 -7.95 -9.03
CA ASP A 3 21.61 -8.07 -7.75
C ASP A 3 20.63 -7.68 -6.65
N PHE A 4 20.54 -8.50 -5.61
CA PHE A 4 19.57 -8.27 -4.56
C PHE A 4 19.80 -6.93 -3.86
N GLU A 5 21.07 -6.56 -3.67
CA GLU A 5 21.36 -5.29 -3.00
C GLU A 5 20.84 -4.12 -3.82
N GLU A 6 20.95 -4.21 -5.13
CA GLU A 6 20.44 -3.17 -6.01
C GLU A 6 18.92 -3.14 -5.96
N VAL A 7 18.28 -4.30 -5.93
CA VAL A 7 16.83 -4.39 -5.83
C VAL A 7 16.36 -3.73 -4.53
N TYR A 8 17.04 -4.02 -3.45
CA TYR A 8 16.71 -3.44 -2.15
C TYR A 8 16.81 -1.92 -2.23
N ARG A 9 17.91 -1.41 -2.78
CA ARG A 9 18.13 0.03 -2.84
C ARG A 9 17.11 0.72 -3.72
N LEU A 10 16.73 0.09 -4.82
CA LEU A 10 15.81 0.72 -5.77
C LEU A 10 14.35 0.71 -5.29
N TYR A 11 13.95 -0.34 -4.61
CA TYR A 11 12.54 -0.53 -4.35
C TYR A 11 12.11 -0.46 -2.89
N PHE A 12 13.04 -0.32 -1.96
CA PHE A 12 12.68 -0.30 -0.55
C PHE A 12 11.70 0.84 -0.26
N ALA A 13 12.01 2.03 -0.75
CA ALA A 13 11.17 3.19 -0.47
C ALA A 13 9.77 3.02 -1.07
N ASP A 14 9.67 2.40 -2.24
CA ASP A 14 8.39 2.21 -2.88
C ASP A 14 7.50 1.27 -2.05
N VAL A 15 8.07 0.16 -1.60
CA VAL A 15 7.30 -0.80 -0.80
C VAL A 15 6.93 -0.18 0.54
N TYR A 16 7.87 0.54 1.14
CA TYR A 16 7.63 1.18 2.43
C TYR A 16 6.47 2.18 2.33
N ARG A 17 6.49 3.03 1.31
CA ARG A 17 5.44 4.02 1.13
C ARG A 17 4.08 3.36 0.90
N TYR A 18 4.07 2.25 0.15
CA TYR A 18 2.83 1.55 -0.10
C TYR A 18 2.23 1.01 1.19
N ILE A 19 3.04 0.35 2.01
CA ILE A 19 2.53 -0.21 3.26
C ILE A 19 2.21 0.89 4.26
N LEU A 20 2.98 1.96 4.27
CA LEU A 20 2.69 3.08 5.16
C LEU A 20 1.33 3.69 4.83
N ALA A 21 1.01 3.80 3.55
CA ALA A 21 -0.29 4.32 3.16
C ALA A 21 -1.43 3.41 3.61
N LEU A 22 -1.21 2.10 3.57
CA LEU A 22 -2.24 1.16 4.01
C LEU A 22 -2.38 1.11 5.52
N SER A 23 -1.26 1.11 6.23
CA SER A 23 -1.27 0.89 7.68
C SER A 23 -1.31 2.16 8.49
N ARG A 24 -0.76 3.23 7.94
CA ARG A 24 -0.58 4.50 8.64
C ARG A 24 0.21 4.31 9.93
N ASP A 25 1.11 3.34 9.92
CA ASP A 25 1.91 3.01 11.09
C ASP A 25 3.32 2.74 10.60
N GLY A 26 4.24 3.64 10.95
CA GLY A 26 5.62 3.52 10.47
C GLY A 26 6.31 2.26 10.94
N ALA A 27 5.99 1.80 12.15
CA ALA A 27 6.61 0.59 12.66
C ALA A 27 6.14 -0.62 11.85
N VAL A 28 4.85 -0.68 11.56
CA VAL A 28 4.31 -1.76 10.75
C VAL A 28 4.89 -1.71 9.34
N ALA A 29 4.96 -0.49 8.76
CA ALA A 29 5.49 -0.35 7.41
C ALA A 29 6.93 -0.83 7.34
N GLU A 30 7.73 -0.47 8.33
CA GLU A 30 9.12 -0.89 8.35
C GLU A 30 9.24 -2.40 8.50
N GLU A 31 8.48 -2.96 9.41
CA GLU A 31 8.53 -4.40 9.66
C GLU A 31 8.11 -5.20 8.42
N ILE A 32 7.00 -4.80 7.81
CA ILE A 32 6.50 -5.50 6.64
C ILE A 32 7.46 -5.34 5.47
N THR A 33 8.04 -4.15 5.30
CA THR A 33 8.96 -3.93 4.20
C THR A 33 10.22 -4.78 4.38
N GLN A 34 10.76 -4.82 5.58
CA GLN A 34 11.95 -5.64 5.84
C GLN A 34 11.65 -7.12 5.59
N GLU A 35 10.51 -7.59 6.07
CA GLU A 35 10.13 -8.98 5.86
C GLU A 35 9.92 -9.27 4.38
N THR A 36 9.38 -8.31 3.64
CA THR A 36 9.19 -8.46 2.20
C THR A 36 10.52 -8.73 1.51
N PHE A 37 11.52 -7.93 1.83
CA PHE A 37 12.83 -8.10 1.19
C PHE A 37 13.54 -9.34 1.69
N PHE A 38 13.33 -9.73 2.93
CA PHE A 38 13.88 -10.96 3.44
C PHE A 38 13.32 -12.16 2.66
N ARG A 39 12.02 -12.16 2.45
CA ARG A 39 11.40 -13.24 1.66
C ARG A 39 11.79 -13.16 0.20
N ALA A 40 11.93 -11.95 -0.32
CA ALA A 40 12.37 -11.79 -1.69
C ALA A 40 13.76 -12.37 -1.89
N LEU A 41 14.67 -12.15 -0.95
CA LEU A 41 15.99 -12.70 -1.03
C LEU A 41 15.95 -14.22 -1.13
N ALA A 42 15.09 -14.84 -0.32
CA ALA A 42 15.02 -16.29 -0.30
C ALA A 42 14.40 -16.86 -1.57
N THR A 43 13.53 -16.09 -2.25
CA THR A 43 12.77 -16.63 -3.37
C THR A 43 13.04 -15.93 -4.69
N ILE A 44 14.05 -15.06 -4.75
CA ILE A 44 14.28 -14.30 -5.98
C ILE A 44 14.64 -15.21 -7.15
N GLY A 45 15.18 -16.37 -6.85
CA GLY A 45 15.47 -17.33 -7.90
C GLY A 45 14.25 -17.88 -8.59
N THR A 46 13.08 -17.75 -7.94
CA THR A 46 11.84 -18.22 -8.55
C THR A 46 11.11 -17.12 -9.32
N PHE A 47 11.61 -15.90 -9.28
CA PHE A 47 11.00 -14.81 -10.02
C PHE A 47 11.18 -15.07 -11.51
N ARG A 48 10.07 -15.13 -12.22
CA ARG A 48 10.09 -15.55 -13.62
C ARG A 48 10.03 -14.39 -14.61
N GLY A 49 9.94 -13.17 -14.10
CA GLY A 49 9.84 -12.03 -15.02
C GLY A 49 8.48 -11.85 -15.64
N GLU A 50 7.46 -12.52 -15.12
CA GLU A 50 6.14 -12.41 -15.67
C GLU A 50 5.50 -11.06 -15.37
N CYS A 51 6.04 -10.33 -14.43
CA CYS A 51 5.61 -8.99 -14.11
C CYS A 51 6.83 -8.21 -13.69
N GLN A 52 6.66 -6.92 -13.52
CA GLN A 52 7.76 -6.10 -13.06
C GLN A 52 8.13 -6.48 -11.64
N LEU A 53 9.40 -6.32 -11.33
CA LEU A 53 9.91 -6.67 -10.02
C LEU A 53 9.20 -5.87 -8.92
N ARG A 54 8.88 -4.61 -9.19
CA ARG A 54 8.15 -3.80 -8.22
C ARG A 54 6.79 -4.42 -7.88
N VAL A 55 6.09 -4.92 -8.89
CA VAL A 55 4.79 -5.56 -8.69
C VAL A 55 4.95 -6.80 -7.84
N TRP A 56 5.98 -7.60 -8.12
CA TRP A 56 6.23 -8.83 -7.38
C TRP A 56 6.50 -8.53 -5.90
N LEU A 57 7.32 -7.50 -5.64
CA LEU A 57 7.62 -7.11 -4.27
C LEU A 57 6.37 -6.59 -3.56
N CYS A 58 5.58 -5.78 -4.23
CA CYS A 58 4.35 -5.25 -3.64
C CYS A 58 3.36 -6.38 -3.35
N GLN A 59 3.36 -7.41 -4.19
CA GLN A 59 2.49 -8.55 -3.94
C GLN A 59 2.89 -9.29 -2.67
N ILE A 60 4.19 -9.49 -2.46
CA ILE A 60 4.66 -10.09 -1.22
C ILE A 60 4.26 -9.25 -0.02
N ALA A 61 4.49 -7.93 -0.12
CA ALA A 61 4.16 -7.03 0.98
C ALA A 61 2.67 -7.00 1.26
N ARG A 62 1.86 -7.02 0.21
CA ARG A 62 0.41 -7.02 0.36
C ARG A 62 -0.05 -8.28 1.10
N ASN A 63 0.51 -9.41 0.73
CA ASN A 63 0.14 -10.66 1.38
C ASN A 63 0.54 -10.66 2.86
N LEU A 64 1.72 -10.16 3.14
CA LEU A 64 2.18 -10.07 4.53
C LEU A 64 1.31 -9.14 5.36
N TYR A 65 0.95 -8.01 4.78
CA TYR A 65 0.11 -7.05 5.49
C TYR A 65 -1.29 -7.61 5.71
N THR A 66 -1.83 -8.29 4.72
CA THR A 66 -3.15 -8.90 4.84
C THR A 66 -3.15 -9.95 5.94
N ASP A 67 -2.09 -10.77 5.99
CA ASP A 67 -1.97 -11.78 7.03
C ASP A 67 -1.87 -11.14 8.41
N LEU A 68 -1.13 -10.06 8.53
CA LEU A 68 -1.00 -9.36 9.79
C LEU A 68 -2.34 -8.79 10.24
N CYS A 69 -3.10 -8.21 9.33
CA CYS A 69 -4.41 -7.68 9.66
C CYS A 69 -5.36 -8.78 10.11
N ARG A 70 -5.29 -9.92 9.43
CA ARG A 70 -6.13 -11.06 9.79
C ARG A 70 -5.79 -11.58 11.17
N GLU A 71 -4.50 -11.63 11.47
CA GLU A 71 -4.03 -12.07 12.76
C GLU A 71 -4.47 -11.12 13.86
N ARG A 72 -4.34 -9.82 13.62
CA ARG A 72 -4.75 -8.82 14.62
C ARG A 72 -6.24 -8.87 14.88
N ARG A 73 -7.02 -9.09 13.83
CA ARG A 73 -8.45 -9.19 13.99
C ARG A 73 -8.83 -10.37 14.87
N ARG A 74 -8.06 -11.45 14.76
CA ARG A 74 -8.34 -12.63 15.52
C ARG A 74 -8.09 -12.45 17.01
N PHE A 75 -7.06 -11.67 17.35
CA PHE A 75 -6.69 -11.51 18.72
C PHE A 75 -7.31 -10.30 19.40
N ARG A 76 -8.13 -9.51 18.64
CA ARG A 76 -8.55 -8.29 19.20
C ARG A 76 -10.00 -8.32 19.50
N ASP A 77 -10.37 -8.05 20.74
CA ASP A 77 -11.75 -7.94 21.08
C ASP A 77 -12.27 -6.55 20.90
N SER A 78 -11.43 -5.58 20.85
CA SER A 78 -11.88 -4.22 20.63
C SER A 78 -11.09 -3.63 19.50
N PRO A 79 -11.61 -2.63 18.86
CA PRO A 79 -10.91 -2.03 17.75
C PRO A 79 -9.63 -1.40 18.24
N ALA A 80 -8.63 -1.55 17.46
CA ALA A 80 -7.38 -0.96 17.80
C ALA A 80 -7.52 0.48 17.70
N GLU A 81 -6.88 1.18 18.54
CA GLU A 81 -6.79 2.48 18.31
C GLU A 81 -5.88 2.68 17.28
N ALA A 82 -6.21 3.33 16.32
CA ALA A 82 -5.38 3.76 15.27
C ALA A 82 -4.27 4.45 15.90
N ALA A 83 -3.15 3.98 15.72
CA ALA A 83 -2.00 4.66 16.14
C ALA A 83 -2.06 5.97 15.47
N ASP A 84 -2.16 6.96 16.23
CA ASP A 84 -2.23 8.22 15.72
C ASP A 84 -0.94 8.51 15.18
N GLY A 85 -0.76 8.69 14.01
CA GLY A 85 0.50 8.91 13.36
C GLY A 85 1.29 10.05 13.85
N GLY A 86 0.94 10.61 14.89
CA GLY A 86 1.75 11.65 15.42
C GLY A 86 1.87 12.84 14.54
N ILE A 87 0.88 13.16 13.84
CA ILE A 87 0.98 14.19 13.00
C ILE A 87 0.71 15.40 13.63
N GLU A 88 1.34 16.37 13.36
CA GLU A 88 1.17 17.52 13.87
C GLU A 88 0.44 18.34 13.22
N GLU A 89 0.32 19.31 13.23
CA GLU A 89 -0.38 20.16 12.98
C GLU A 89 -0.15 21.27 12.44
N GLY A 90 -0.83 22.17 12.33
CA GLY A 90 -0.53 23.37 12.10
C GLY A 90 -0.92 24.00 10.87
N PHE A 91 -0.60 23.55 9.75
CA PHE A 91 -0.80 24.28 8.54
C PHE A 91 -1.94 23.74 7.75
N THR A 92 -2.56 24.59 6.97
CA THR A 92 -3.69 24.20 6.12
C THR A 92 -3.33 23.03 5.22
N ASP A 93 -2.15 23.07 4.63
CA ASP A 93 -1.75 22.00 3.76
C ASP A 93 -1.58 20.69 4.50
N ARG A 94 -1.02 20.75 5.69
CA ARG A 94 -0.88 19.56 6.48
C ARG A 94 -2.22 19.04 6.94
N ASP A 95 -3.12 19.94 7.28
CA ASP A 95 -4.45 19.56 7.70
C ASP A 95 -5.19 18.86 6.57
N THR A 96 -5.07 19.39 5.36
CA THR A 96 -5.68 18.76 4.21
C THR A 96 -5.08 17.39 3.94
N ALA A 97 -3.76 17.28 4.05
CA ALA A 97 -3.11 15.99 3.85
C ALA A 97 -3.55 14.99 4.90
N ARG A 98 -3.69 15.44 6.13
CA ARG A 98 -4.16 14.56 7.19
C ARG A 98 -5.56 14.07 6.93
N ARG A 99 -6.44 14.97 6.51
CA ARG A 99 -7.81 14.58 6.18
C ARG A 99 -7.84 13.58 5.05
N LEU A 100 -7.01 13.80 4.05
CA LEU A 100 -6.94 12.88 2.93
C LEU A 100 -6.50 11.49 3.38
N HIS A 101 -5.52 11.43 4.26
CA HIS A 101 -5.06 10.14 4.76
C HIS A 101 -6.13 9.43 5.58
N ILE A 102 -6.89 10.18 6.38
CA ILE A 102 -7.98 9.60 7.14
C ILE A 102 -9.03 9.03 6.21
N LEU A 103 -9.39 9.79 5.18
CA LEU A 103 -10.37 9.33 4.21
C LEU A 103 -9.87 8.13 3.45
N LEU A 104 -8.60 8.14 3.07
CA LEU A 104 -8.01 7.02 2.35
C LEU A 104 -8.04 5.76 3.20
N HIS A 105 -7.70 5.89 4.48
CA HIS A 105 -7.67 4.74 5.36
C HIS A 105 -9.07 4.16 5.54
N ALA A 106 -10.09 4.99 5.51
CA ALA A 106 -11.47 4.56 5.66
C ALA A 106 -12.09 4.05 4.36
N LEU A 107 -11.40 4.23 3.25
CA LEU A 107 -11.93 3.83 1.96
C LEU A 107 -12.08 2.31 1.89
N PRO A 108 -13.20 1.80 1.38
CA PRO A 108 -13.35 0.35 1.29
C PRO A 108 -12.44 -0.25 0.22
N GLU A 109 -12.17 -1.53 0.36
CA GLU A 109 -11.45 -2.24 -0.66
C GLU A 109 -12.38 -2.56 -1.82
N PRO A 110 -11.88 -2.63 -3.04
CA PRO A 110 -10.48 -2.55 -3.42
C PRO A 110 -9.99 -1.13 -3.69
N TYR A 111 -10.80 -0.14 -3.40
CA TYR A 111 -10.48 1.24 -3.75
C TYR A 111 -9.23 1.73 -3.02
N LYS A 112 -9.12 1.41 -1.73
CA LYS A 112 -7.99 1.87 -0.95
C LYS A 112 -6.69 1.32 -1.51
N GLU A 113 -6.67 0.04 -1.78
CA GLU A 113 -5.46 -0.60 -2.24
C GLU A 113 -5.07 -0.15 -3.64
N VAL A 114 -6.04 -0.05 -4.54
CA VAL A 114 -5.75 0.39 -5.90
C VAL A 114 -5.25 1.83 -5.90
N PHE A 115 -5.88 2.69 -5.13
CA PHE A 115 -5.43 4.08 -5.05
C PHE A 115 -4.02 4.16 -4.49
N SER A 116 -3.74 3.39 -3.44
CA SER A 116 -2.43 3.41 -2.80
C SER A 116 -1.35 2.89 -3.74
N LEU A 117 -1.63 1.82 -4.46
CA LEU A 117 -0.66 1.28 -5.39
C LEU A 117 -0.34 2.26 -6.50
N ARG A 118 -1.34 2.95 -7.01
CA ARG A 118 -1.12 3.91 -8.07
C ARG A 118 -0.40 5.16 -7.56
N THR A 119 -0.85 5.70 -6.45
CA THR A 119 -0.36 6.98 -5.97
C THR A 119 0.98 6.85 -5.26
N PHE A 120 1.11 5.87 -4.37
CA PHE A 120 2.33 5.75 -3.57
C PHE A 120 3.27 4.68 -4.12
N GLY A 121 2.73 3.62 -4.65
CA GLY A 121 3.56 2.58 -5.25
C GLY A 121 3.96 2.90 -6.68
N GLU A 122 3.30 3.85 -7.31
CA GLU A 122 3.63 4.31 -8.66
C GLU A 122 3.52 3.18 -9.69
N LEU A 123 2.59 2.28 -9.48
CA LEU A 123 2.37 1.20 -10.43
C LEU A 123 1.48 1.67 -11.57
N SER A 124 1.68 1.10 -12.74
CA SER A 124 0.81 1.38 -13.87
C SER A 124 -0.53 0.67 -13.65
N PHE A 125 -1.55 1.10 -14.37
CA PHE A 125 -2.84 0.42 -14.28
C PHE A 125 -2.74 -1.02 -14.75
N ALA A 126 -1.90 -1.29 -15.74
CA ALA A 126 -1.71 -2.65 -16.19
C ALA A 126 -1.13 -3.52 -15.09
N ASP A 127 -0.15 -3.00 -14.35
CA ASP A 127 0.46 -3.75 -13.26
C ASP A 127 -0.52 -3.96 -12.11
N ILE A 128 -1.33 -2.95 -11.82
CA ILE A 128 -2.33 -3.09 -10.77
C ILE A 128 -3.35 -4.15 -11.17
N GLY A 129 -3.75 -4.15 -12.44
CA GLY A 129 -4.65 -5.18 -12.91
C GLY A 129 -4.08 -6.57 -12.71
N LEU A 130 -2.79 -6.73 -13.02
CA LEU A 130 -2.14 -8.02 -12.82
C LEU A 130 -2.17 -8.46 -11.37
N LEU A 131 -1.93 -7.52 -10.45
CA LEU A 131 -1.94 -7.85 -9.03
C LEU A 131 -3.28 -8.38 -8.57
N PHE A 132 -4.36 -7.84 -9.11
CA PHE A 132 -5.70 -8.23 -8.70
C PHE A 132 -6.30 -9.27 -9.62
N GLN A 133 -5.55 -9.73 -10.62
CA GLN A 133 -6.06 -10.66 -11.63
C GLN A 133 -7.25 -10.07 -12.36
N LYS A 134 -7.15 -8.80 -12.69
CA LYS A 134 -8.17 -8.05 -13.39
C LYS A 134 -7.54 -7.35 -14.59
N SER A 135 -8.36 -6.69 -15.38
CA SER A 135 -7.88 -5.99 -16.56
C SER A 135 -7.30 -4.64 -16.19
N GLU A 136 -6.57 -4.07 -17.13
CA GLU A 136 -6.08 -2.71 -16.98
C GLU A 136 -7.25 -1.72 -16.87
N SER A 137 -8.30 -1.94 -17.65
CA SER A 137 -9.49 -1.09 -17.58
C SER A 137 -10.13 -1.12 -16.21
N TRP A 138 -10.19 -2.31 -15.61
CA TRP A 138 -10.73 -2.42 -14.27
C TRP A 138 -9.92 -1.57 -13.29
N ALA A 139 -8.59 -1.64 -13.41
CA ALA A 139 -7.73 -0.88 -12.50
C ALA A 139 -7.95 0.61 -12.67
N ARG A 140 -8.06 1.06 -13.92
CA ARG A 140 -8.25 2.47 -14.21
C ARG A 140 -9.58 2.97 -13.66
N VAL A 141 -10.65 2.23 -13.91
CA VAL A 141 -11.97 2.61 -13.42
C VAL A 141 -12.00 2.61 -11.90
N THR A 142 -11.42 1.59 -11.29
CA THR A 142 -11.39 1.49 -9.84
C THR A 142 -10.62 2.66 -9.23
N TYR A 143 -9.49 3.02 -9.84
CA TYR A 143 -8.71 4.16 -9.35
C TYR A 143 -9.51 5.46 -9.40
N PHE A 144 -10.18 5.72 -10.52
CA PHE A 144 -10.91 6.98 -10.65
C PHE A 144 -12.14 7.01 -9.76
N ARG A 145 -12.75 5.88 -9.50
CA ARG A 145 -13.83 5.82 -8.54
C ARG A 145 -13.32 6.09 -7.13
N ALA A 146 -12.16 5.54 -6.80
CA ALA A 146 -11.56 5.82 -5.49
C ALA A 146 -11.25 7.30 -5.34
N ARG A 147 -10.69 7.88 -6.38
CA ARG A 147 -10.37 9.31 -6.37
C ARG A 147 -11.62 10.16 -6.18
N GLY A 148 -12.71 9.77 -6.84
CA GLY A 148 -13.98 10.49 -6.68
C GLY A 148 -14.52 10.40 -5.28
N LYS A 149 -14.42 9.22 -4.66
CA LYS A 149 -14.88 9.06 -3.28
C LYS A 149 -14.07 9.91 -2.32
N LEU A 150 -12.75 9.98 -2.54
CA LEU A 150 -11.90 10.81 -1.70
C LEU A 150 -12.24 12.28 -1.86
N LYS A 151 -12.49 12.72 -3.09
CA LYS A 151 -12.83 14.10 -3.32
C LYS A 151 -14.16 14.47 -2.67
N GLU A 152 -15.13 13.59 -2.77
CA GLU A 152 -16.42 13.84 -2.11
C GLU A 152 -16.24 13.96 -0.61
N GLY A 153 -15.43 13.09 -0.03
CA GLY A 153 -15.19 13.17 1.40
C GLY A 153 -14.51 14.46 1.81
N LEU A 154 -13.57 14.92 1.00
CA LEU A 154 -12.92 16.18 1.30
C LEU A 154 -13.87 17.35 1.21
N ASP A 155 -14.77 17.33 0.22
CA ASP A 155 -15.71 18.42 0.05
C ASP A 155 -16.73 18.48 1.17
N GLU A 156 -17.01 17.35 1.81
CA GLU A 156 -17.96 17.34 2.91
C GLU A 156 -17.37 17.80 4.21
N LEU A 157 -16.08 17.97 4.27
CA LEU A 157 -15.46 18.46 5.47
C LEU A 157 -15.37 19.98 5.45
#